data_7bcb677298e407ebd20d406cd72cfe03
#
_entry.id   7bcb677298e407ebd20d406cd72cfe03
#
_cell.length_a   1.000
_cell.length_b   1.000
_cell.length_c   1.000
_cell.angle_alpha   90.00
_cell.angle_beta   90.00
_cell.angle_gamma   90.00
#
_symmetry.space_group_name_H-M   'P 1'
#
loop_
_entity.id
_entity.type
_entity.pdbx_description
1 polymer ?
#
loop_
_entity_poly.entity_id
_entity_poly.type
_entity_poly.pdbx_seq_one_letter_code
_entity_poly.pdbx_strand_id
1 'polypeptide(L)'
;EFRDRRRMFFATFFAFLGAMYGIVFANNLVWLYFFWEITTLSSFLLIGYKETDESKTNAMRALSMNLMGGLGFALAIVLLGHAGIDNLADLRAQGAASQLVVAAAGLLAFAGIAKAAQFPFAGWLRGAMVAPTPVSALLHSSTMVKAGVYLVLRLSPNLEGTKVGMAVALVG
;
A
#
# COMPACT_ATOMS: atom_id res chain seq x y z
N GLU A 1 3.23 -25.86 -20.10
CA GLU A 1 2.62 -25.52 -18.80
C GLU A 1 3.66 -25.05 -17.78
N PHE A 2 4.69 -25.84 -17.43
CA PHE A 2 5.72 -25.44 -16.46
C PHE A 2 6.52 -24.21 -16.90
N ARG A 3 6.84 -24.09 -18.19
CA ARG A 3 7.56 -22.94 -18.77
C ARG A 3 6.72 -21.65 -18.75
N ASP A 4 5.41 -21.76 -18.98
CA ASP A 4 4.50 -20.60 -19.00
C ASP A 4 4.23 -20.10 -17.58
N ARG A 5 4.10 -20.98 -16.61
CA ARG A 5 3.99 -20.60 -15.19
C ARG A 5 5.23 -19.84 -14.71
N ARG A 6 6.43 -20.26 -15.10
CA ARG A 6 7.67 -19.53 -14.78
C ARG A 6 7.70 -18.16 -15.42
N ARG A 7 7.28 -18.04 -16.68
CA ARG A 7 7.20 -16.73 -17.37
C ARG A 7 6.24 -15.79 -16.65
N MET A 8 5.05 -16.26 -16.31
CA MET A 8 4.06 -15.48 -15.57
C MET A 8 4.61 -15.04 -14.19
N PHE A 9 5.28 -15.94 -13.47
CA PHE A 9 5.91 -15.61 -12.19
C PHE A 9 6.91 -14.45 -12.33
N PHE A 10 7.85 -14.54 -13.24
CA PHE A 10 8.85 -13.50 -13.42
C PHE A 10 8.24 -12.19 -13.96
N ALA A 11 7.28 -12.26 -14.86
CA ALA A 11 6.57 -11.08 -15.35
C ALA A 11 5.87 -10.34 -14.20
N THR A 12 5.13 -11.06 -13.35
CA THR A 12 4.47 -10.49 -12.19
C THR A 12 5.47 -9.95 -11.15
N PHE A 13 6.57 -10.68 -10.94
CA PHE A 13 7.64 -10.27 -10.04
C PHE A 13 8.29 -8.94 -10.48
N PHE A 14 8.62 -8.81 -11.77
CA PHE A 14 9.17 -7.58 -12.30
C PHE A 14 8.15 -6.45 -12.39
N ALA A 15 6.88 -6.75 -12.67
CA ALA A 15 5.80 -5.76 -12.60
C ALA A 15 5.66 -5.19 -11.18
N PHE A 16 5.74 -6.05 -10.16
CA PHE A 16 5.76 -5.64 -8.76
C PHE A 16 6.95 -4.71 -8.45
N LEU A 17 8.16 -5.09 -8.87
CA LEU A 17 9.35 -4.25 -8.66
C LEU A 17 9.23 -2.90 -9.36
N GLY A 18 8.77 -2.89 -10.61
CA GLY A 18 8.54 -1.65 -11.36
C GLY A 18 7.52 -0.75 -10.67
N ALA A 19 6.42 -1.32 -10.17
CA ALA A 19 5.42 -0.59 -9.41
C ALA A 19 5.98 -0.01 -8.09
N MET A 20 6.88 -0.73 -7.40
CA MET A 20 7.55 -0.21 -6.20
C MET A 20 8.41 1.01 -6.51
N TYR A 21 9.16 1.01 -7.63
CA TYR A 21 9.86 2.21 -8.09
C TYR A 21 8.88 3.33 -8.41
N GLY A 22 7.75 3.01 -9.07
CA GLY A 22 6.67 3.97 -9.33
C GLY A 22 6.16 4.64 -8.07
N ILE A 23 5.93 3.89 -6.98
CA ILE A 23 5.50 4.44 -5.67
C ILE A 23 6.53 5.42 -5.13
N VAL A 24 7.82 5.09 -5.19
CA VAL A 24 8.88 5.93 -4.62
C VAL A 24 9.07 7.23 -5.39
N PHE A 25 8.99 7.18 -6.71
CA PHE A 25 9.23 8.33 -7.58
C PHE A 25 7.99 9.14 -7.93
N ALA A 26 6.78 8.61 -7.74
CA ALA A 26 5.56 9.35 -8.01
C ALA A 26 5.36 10.49 -7.00
N ASN A 27 5.07 11.67 -7.52
CA ASN A 27 4.62 12.81 -6.74
C ASN A 27 3.12 13.07 -6.91
N ASN A 28 2.57 12.81 -8.10
CA ASN A 28 1.13 12.91 -8.34
C ASN A 28 0.39 11.76 -7.66
N LEU A 29 -0.69 12.10 -6.92
CA LEU A 29 -1.44 11.15 -6.09
C LEU A 29 -2.16 10.07 -6.89
N VAL A 30 -2.62 10.39 -8.11
CA VAL A 30 -3.29 9.42 -8.99
C VAL A 30 -2.29 8.37 -9.50
N TRP A 31 -1.10 8.81 -9.93
CA TRP A 31 -0.03 7.89 -10.33
C TRP A 31 0.50 7.07 -9.16
N LEU A 32 0.60 7.68 -7.98
CA LEU A 32 0.99 6.98 -6.76
C LEU A 32 -0.02 5.87 -6.43
N TYR A 33 -1.33 6.17 -6.52
CA TYR A 33 -2.41 5.20 -6.34
C TYR A 33 -2.38 4.10 -7.41
N PHE A 34 -2.15 4.43 -8.66
CA PHE A 34 -2.02 3.45 -9.74
C PHE A 34 -0.93 2.42 -9.43
N PHE A 35 0.27 2.85 -9.10
CA PHE A 35 1.36 1.95 -8.72
C PHE A 35 1.07 1.20 -7.42
N TRP A 36 0.37 1.84 -6.49
CA TRP A 36 -0.08 1.22 -5.24
C TRP A 36 -0.96 0.00 -5.50
N GLU A 37 -1.92 0.10 -6.41
CA GLU A 37 -2.81 -1.01 -6.75
C GLU A 37 -2.13 -2.08 -7.61
N ILE A 38 -1.18 -1.72 -8.45
CA ILE A 38 -0.35 -2.72 -9.16
C ILE A 38 0.42 -3.58 -8.15
N THR A 39 0.96 -3.00 -7.08
CA THR A 39 1.62 -3.81 -6.03
C THR A 39 0.63 -4.72 -5.29
N THR A 40 -0.59 -4.26 -5.04
CA THR A 40 -1.66 -5.07 -4.43
C THR A 40 -2.01 -6.27 -5.31
N LEU A 41 -2.27 -6.05 -6.60
CA LEU A 41 -2.63 -7.10 -7.55
C LEU A 41 -1.47 -8.09 -7.78
N SER A 42 -0.26 -7.58 -7.98
CA SER A 42 0.92 -8.42 -8.18
C SER A 42 1.21 -9.28 -6.95
N SER A 43 1.06 -8.75 -5.73
CA SER A 43 1.23 -9.53 -4.51
C SER A 43 0.20 -10.64 -4.37
N PHE A 44 -1.07 -10.38 -4.73
CA PHE A 44 -2.12 -11.40 -4.79
C PHE A 44 -1.72 -12.56 -5.69
N LEU A 45 -1.26 -12.28 -6.92
CA LEU A 45 -0.84 -13.30 -7.89
C LEU A 45 0.39 -14.08 -7.40
N LEU A 46 1.36 -13.39 -6.76
CA LEU A 46 2.58 -14.02 -6.25
C LEU A 46 2.32 -14.89 -5.01
N ILE A 47 1.43 -14.48 -4.10
CA ILE A 47 1.05 -15.28 -2.92
C ILE A 47 0.28 -16.52 -3.36
N GLY A 48 -0.64 -16.36 -4.32
CA GLY A 48 -1.45 -17.44 -4.87
C GLY A 48 -0.71 -18.39 -5.84
N TYR A 49 0.57 -18.15 -6.13
CA TYR A 49 1.32 -18.85 -7.17
C TYR A 49 1.36 -20.38 -7.03
N LYS A 50 1.37 -20.90 -5.81
CA LYS A 50 1.38 -22.37 -5.55
C LYS A 50 0.03 -23.03 -5.85
N GLU A 51 -1.05 -22.29 -6.00
CA GLU A 51 -2.41 -22.76 -6.29
C GLU A 51 -3.00 -23.77 -5.28
N THR A 52 -2.38 -23.91 -4.11
CA THR A 52 -2.97 -24.68 -3.02
C THR A 52 -4.14 -23.92 -2.40
N ASP A 53 -5.09 -24.59 -1.78
CA ASP A 53 -6.24 -23.95 -1.13
C ASP A 53 -5.79 -22.97 -0.05
N GLU A 54 -4.72 -23.31 0.66
CA GLU A 54 -4.09 -22.42 1.63
C GLU A 54 -3.53 -21.15 0.96
N SER A 55 -2.80 -21.29 -0.16
CA SER A 55 -2.24 -20.13 -0.86
C SER A 55 -3.31 -19.23 -1.47
N LYS A 56 -4.37 -19.81 -2.02
CA LYS A 56 -5.54 -19.06 -2.54
C LYS A 56 -6.25 -18.27 -1.44
N THR A 57 -6.52 -18.92 -0.30
CA THR A 57 -7.18 -18.28 0.84
C THR A 57 -6.34 -17.12 1.38
N ASN A 58 -5.03 -17.32 1.54
CA ASN A 58 -4.13 -16.28 2.03
C ASN A 58 -3.93 -15.15 1.01
N ALA A 59 -3.90 -15.47 -0.29
CA ALA A 59 -3.87 -14.46 -1.35
C ALA A 59 -5.13 -13.58 -1.32
N MET A 60 -6.32 -14.18 -1.19
CA MET A 60 -7.58 -13.44 -1.08
C MET A 60 -7.64 -12.58 0.17
N ARG A 61 -7.13 -13.08 1.32
CA ARG A 61 -7.01 -12.29 2.55
C ARG A 61 -6.11 -11.08 2.35
N ALA A 62 -4.93 -11.28 1.74
CA ALA A 62 -4.01 -10.19 1.45
C ALA A 62 -4.64 -9.15 0.50
N LEU A 63 -5.30 -9.61 -0.56
CA LEU A 63 -6.02 -8.75 -1.49
C LEU A 63 -7.08 -7.91 -0.78
N SER A 64 -7.98 -8.54 -0.03
CA SER A 64 -9.09 -7.85 0.66
C SER A 64 -8.59 -6.79 1.62
N MET A 65 -7.60 -7.12 2.47
CA MET A 65 -7.06 -6.17 3.45
C MET A 65 -6.35 -4.99 2.78
N ASN A 66 -5.60 -5.22 1.70
CA ASN A 66 -4.93 -4.15 0.97
C ASN A 66 -5.92 -3.28 0.16
N LEU A 67 -6.98 -3.87 -0.42
CA LEU A 67 -8.04 -3.12 -1.10
C LEU A 67 -8.84 -2.23 -0.14
N MET A 68 -9.07 -2.65 1.11
CA MET A 68 -9.65 -1.75 2.11
C MET A 68 -8.80 -0.48 2.31
N GLY A 69 -7.48 -0.64 2.39
CA GLY A 69 -6.56 0.50 2.40
C GLY A 69 -6.63 1.31 1.10
N GLY A 70 -6.68 0.63 -0.05
CA GLY A 70 -6.82 1.25 -1.37
C GLY A 70 -8.08 2.09 -1.52
N LEU A 71 -9.21 1.65 -0.95
CA LEU A 71 -10.44 2.45 -0.91
C LEU A 71 -10.23 3.75 -0.11
N GLY A 72 -9.54 3.68 1.03
CA GLY A 72 -9.17 4.88 1.79
C GLY A 72 -8.30 5.83 0.96
N PHE A 73 -7.34 5.29 0.21
CA PHE A 73 -6.49 6.07 -0.69
C PHE A 73 -7.32 6.77 -1.79
N ALA A 74 -8.21 6.02 -2.45
CA ALA A 74 -9.09 6.58 -3.49
C ALA A 74 -9.99 7.71 -2.96
N LEU A 75 -10.58 7.53 -1.78
CA LEU A 75 -11.37 8.56 -1.13
C LEU A 75 -10.55 9.81 -0.80
N ALA A 76 -9.30 9.63 -0.35
CA ALA A 76 -8.39 10.75 -0.11
C ALA A 76 -8.12 11.55 -1.40
N ILE A 77 -7.90 10.87 -2.53
CA ILE A 77 -7.70 11.53 -3.83
C ILE A 77 -8.93 12.38 -4.20
N VAL A 78 -10.14 11.83 -4.01
CA VAL A 78 -11.37 12.58 -4.30
C VAL A 78 -11.47 13.82 -3.42
N LEU A 79 -11.21 13.71 -2.12
CA LEU A 79 -11.25 14.87 -1.21
C LEU A 79 -10.21 15.93 -1.58
N LEU A 80 -8.99 15.51 -1.88
CA LEU A 80 -7.89 16.42 -2.23
C LEU A 80 -8.10 17.06 -3.60
N GLY A 81 -8.66 16.32 -4.57
CA GLY A 81 -9.01 16.86 -5.88
C GLY A 81 -10.04 18.01 -5.80
N HIS A 82 -11.01 17.93 -4.87
CA HIS A 82 -11.93 19.05 -4.62
C HIS A 82 -11.21 20.28 -4.03
N ALA A 83 -10.09 20.09 -3.36
CA ALA A 83 -9.25 21.17 -2.83
C ALA A 83 -8.16 21.64 -3.81
N GLY A 84 -8.11 21.07 -5.03
CA GLY A 84 -7.08 21.38 -6.04
C GLY A 84 -5.68 20.85 -5.68
N ILE A 85 -5.59 19.81 -4.86
CA ILE A 85 -4.33 19.22 -4.40
C ILE A 85 -4.14 17.86 -5.10
N ASP A 86 -3.31 17.83 -6.13
CA ASP A 86 -3.08 16.61 -6.93
C ASP A 86 -1.73 15.96 -6.64
N ASN A 87 -0.82 16.64 -5.94
CA ASN A 87 0.53 16.19 -5.70
C ASN A 87 0.82 16.01 -4.20
N LEU A 88 1.61 15.02 -3.89
CA LEU A 88 2.03 14.74 -2.52
C LEU A 88 2.90 15.86 -1.92
N ALA A 89 3.70 16.53 -2.76
CA ALA A 89 4.50 17.67 -2.30
C ALA A 89 3.63 18.86 -1.89
N ASP A 90 2.58 19.16 -2.65
CA ASP A 90 1.63 20.25 -2.35
C ASP A 90 0.82 19.93 -1.09
N LEU A 91 0.38 18.66 -0.95
CA LEU A 91 -0.26 18.18 0.27
C LEU A 91 0.61 18.40 1.50
N ARG A 92 1.88 18.01 1.43
CA ARG A 92 2.85 18.18 2.52
C ARG A 92 3.10 19.63 2.88
N ALA A 93 3.19 20.51 1.87
CA ALA A 93 3.41 21.94 2.06
C ALA A 93 2.26 22.61 2.83
N GLN A 94 1.04 22.06 2.74
CA GLN A 94 -0.12 22.57 3.48
C GLN A 94 -0.10 22.22 4.98
N GLY A 95 0.71 21.23 5.40
CA GLY A 95 0.71 20.78 6.79
C GLY A 95 -0.70 20.37 7.25
N ALA A 96 -1.07 20.72 8.48
CA ALA A 96 -2.41 20.48 9.04
C ALA A 96 -3.35 21.68 8.88
N ALA A 97 -3.29 22.41 7.76
CA ALA A 97 -3.95 23.70 7.57
C ALA A 97 -5.49 23.65 7.60
N SER A 98 -6.10 22.53 7.25
CA SER A 98 -7.56 22.38 7.24
C SER A 98 -8.00 20.99 7.69
N GLN A 99 -9.23 20.89 8.18
CA GLN A 99 -9.81 19.58 8.56
C GLN A 99 -9.92 18.63 7.37
N LEU A 100 -10.17 19.13 6.17
CA LEU A 100 -10.21 18.34 4.95
C LEU A 100 -8.83 17.72 4.65
N VAL A 101 -7.76 18.51 4.73
CA VAL A 101 -6.39 18.05 4.53
C VAL A 101 -6.01 16.99 5.57
N VAL A 102 -6.34 17.21 6.83
CA VAL A 102 -6.08 16.24 7.93
C VAL A 102 -6.87 14.95 7.72
N ALA A 103 -8.15 15.05 7.31
CA ALA A 103 -8.97 13.88 7.03
C ALA A 103 -8.43 13.07 5.85
N ALA A 104 -8.05 13.74 4.76
CA ALA A 104 -7.45 13.08 3.60
C ALA A 104 -6.09 12.44 3.95
N ALA A 105 -5.24 13.12 4.71
CA ALA A 105 -3.99 12.57 5.21
C ALA A 105 -4.22 11.34 6.12
N GLY A 106 -5.27 11.36 6.94
CA GLY A 106 -5.69 10.22 7.74
C GLY A 106 -6.11 9.01 6.91
N LEU A 107 -6.84 9.23 5.81
CA LEU A 107 -7.23 8.16 4.86
C LEU A 107 -6.02 7.60 4.12
N LEU A 108 -5.07 8.44 3.72
CA LEU A 108 -3.79 7.99 3.15
C LEU A 108 -2.95 7.22 4.17
N ALA A 109 -2.91 7.68 5.43
CA ALA A 109 -2.22 6.97 6.50
C ALA A 109 -2.87 5.61 6.78
N PHE A 110 -4.21 5.51 6.75
CA PHE A 110 -4.93 4.24 6.84
C PHE A 110 -4.52 3.28 5.72
N ALA A 111 -4.41 3.75 4.47
CA ALA A 111 -3.89 2.95 3.37
C ALA A 111 -2.45 2.46 3.65
N GLY A 112 -1.61 3.33 4.19
CA GLY A 112 -0.24 3.00 4.60
C GLY A 112 -0.20 1.93 5.70
N ILE A 113 -1.02 2.05 6.73
CA ILE A 113 -1.17 1.10 7.85
C ILE A 113 -1.59 -0.28 7.33
N ALA A 114 -2.59 -0.34 6.44
CA ALA A 114 -3.06 -1.59 5.85
C ALA A 114 -1.94 -2.28 5.05
N LYS A 115 -1.22 -1.53 4.21
CA LYS A 115 -0.12 -2.06 3.40
C LYS A 115 1.11 -2.40 4.23
N ALA A 116 1.38 -1.67 5.30
CA ALA A 116 2.45 -1.96 6.25
C ALA A 116 2.13 -3.14 7.19
N ALA A 117 0.97 -3.77 7.05
CA ALA A 117 0.52 -4.86 7.90
C ALA A 117 0.55 -4.53 9.40
N GLN A 118 0.32 -3.27 9.77
CA GLN A 118 0.18 -2.85 11.17
C GLN A 118 -1.18 -3.29 11.73
N PHE A 119 -1.34 -3.21 13.03
CA PHE A 119 -2.61 -3.56 13.66
C PHE A 119 -3.76 -2.71 13.10
N PRO A 120 -4.92 -3.30 12.74
CA PRO A 120 -5.32 -4.71 12.85
C PRO A 120 -4.99 -5.58 11.62
N PHE A 121 -4.25 -5.08 10.62
CA PHE A 121 -4.04 -5.70 9.32
C PHE A 121 -2.88 -6.73 9.27
N ALA A 122 -2.21 -7.03 10.39
CA ALA A 122 -1.07 -7.95 10.42
C ALA A 122 -1.37 -9.38 9.90
N GLY A 123 -2.64 -9.75 9.81
CA GLY A 123 -3.06 -11.10 9.39
C GLY A 123 -2.68 -11.46 7.96
N TRP A 124 -2.70 -10.52 7.02
CA TRP A 124 -2.38 -10.81 5.63
C TRP A 124 -0.88 -11.13 5.44
N LEU A 125 -0.01 -10.42 6.18
CA LEU A 125 1.43 -10.60 6.05
C LEU A 125 1.88 -11.98 6.55
N ARG A 126 1.32 -12.43 7.69
CA ARG A 126 1.57 -13.79 8.20
C ARG A 126 1.09 -14.86 7.23
N GLY A 127 -0.09 -14.68 6.63
CA GLY A 127 -0.62 -15.59 5.61
C GLY A 127 0.22 -15.62 4.33
N ALA A 128 0.87 -14.52 3.96
CA ALA A 128 1.70 -14.43 2.77
C ALA A 128 2.98 -15.30 2.82
N MET A 129 3.34 -15.86 3.99
CA MET A 129 4.49 -16.75 4.15
C MET A 129 4.37 -18.10 3.39
N VAL A 130 3.19 -18.47 2.92
CA VAL A 130 2.99 -19.64 2.05
C VAL A 130 3.59 -19.46 0.65
N ALA A 131 3.87 -18.21 0.25
CA ALA A 131 4.47 -17.88 -1.04
C ALA A 131 5.87 -18.51 -1.19
N PRO A 132 6.41 -18.60 -2.44
CA PRO A 132 7.80 -18.96 -2.65
C PRO A 132 8.76 -18.03 -1.90
N THR A 133 9.88 -18.56 -1.39
CA THR A 133 10.86 -17.79 -0.59
C THR A 133 11.27 -16.44 -1.18
N PRO A 134 11.57 -16.31 -2.50
CA PRO A 134 11.90 -15.01 -3.08
C PRO A 134 10.77 -13.98 -2.95
N VAL A 135 9.51 -14.44 -3.07
CA VAL A 135 8.33 -13.57 -2.92
C VAL A 135 8.15 -13.15 -1.47
N SER A 136 8.25 -14.11 -0.54
CA SER A 136 8.15 -13.81 0.89
C SER A 136 9.22 -12.80 1.32
N ALA A 137 10.46 -12.96 0.89
CA ALA A 137 11.54 -12.01 1.16
C ALA A 137 11.24 -10.62 0.57
N LEU A 138 10.73 -10.57 -0.66
CA LEU A 138 10.36 -9.32 -1.32
C LEU A 138 9.24 -8.59 -0.57
N LEU A 139 8.14 -9.27 -0.26
CA LEU A 139 6.98 -8.66 0.38
C LEU A 139 7.27 -8.21 1.81
N HIS A 140 7.96 -9.05 2.61
CA HIS A 140 8.13 -8.83 4.05
C HIS A 140 9.27 -7.87 4.38
N SER A 141 10.45 -8.06 3.77
CA SER A 141 11.64 -7.33 4.22
C SER A 141 11.97 -6.12 3.37
N SER A 142 11.73 -6.18 2.05
CA SER A 142 12.36 -5.23 1.14
C SER A 142 11.43 -4.14 0.61
N THR A 143 10.12 -4.42 0.43
CA THR A 143 9.31 -3.55 -0.42
C THR A 143 7.92 -3.21 0.13
N MET A 144 6.94 -4.12 0.04
CA MET A 144 5.52 -3.77 0.20
C MET A 144 5.18 -3.16 1.55
N VAL A 145 5.66 -3.77 2.63
CA VAL A 145 5.47 -3.25 4.00
C VAL A 145 6.09 -1.87 4.15
N LYS A 146 7.29 -1.68 3.58
CA LYS A 146 8.01 -0.40 3.63
C LYS A 146 7.35 0.69 2.80
N ALA A 147 6.64 0.35 1.72
CA ALA A 147 5.84 1.32 0.97
C ALA A 147 4.75 1.95 1.83
N GLY A 148 4.09 1.15 2.69
CA GLY A 148 3.12 1.67 3.66
C GLY A 148 3.75 2.62 4.68
N VAL A 149 4.86 2.22 5.27
CA VAL A 149 5.64 3.08 6.21
C VAL A 149 6.13 4.35 5.52
N TYR A 150 6.66 4.22 4.29
CA TYR A 150 7.10 5.36 3.48
C TYR A 150 5.99 6.40 3.30
N LEU A 151 4.77 5.97 2.93
CA LEU A 151 3.65 6.88 2.77
C LEU A 151 3.30 7.59 4.09
N VAL A 152 3.20 6.86 5.20
CA VAL A 152 2.90 7.44 6.52
C VAL A 152 3.94 8.47 6.93
N LEU A 153 5.23 8.18 6.74
CA LEU A 153 6.31 9.13 7.01
C LEU A 153 6.24 10.38 6.12
N ARG A 154 5.85 10.22 4.85
CA ARG A 154 5.65 11.35 3.93
C ARG A 154 4.51 12.27 4.36
N LEU A 155 3.55 11.76 5.11
CA LEU A 155 2.38 12.49 5.61
C LEU A 155 2.60 13.12 6.99
N SER A 156 3.75 12.90 7.63
CA SER A 156 4.01 13.40 9.00
C SER A 156 3.68 14.89 9.19
N PRO A 157 4.01 15.83 8.24
CA PRO A 157 3.67 17.24 8.42
C PRO A 157 2.17 17.52 8.46
N ASN A 158 1.35 16.66 7.82
CA ASN A 158 -0.11 16.80 7.78
C ASN A 158 -0.80 16.18 9.00
N LEU A 159 -0.10 15.35 9.75
CA LEU A 159 -0.61 14.62 10.91
C LEU A 159 -0.10 15.20 12.24
N GLU A 160 1.00 15.95 12.22
CA GLU A 160 1.64 16.51 13.41
C GLU A 160 0.66 17.43 14.18
N GLY A 161 0.60 17.23 15.51
CA GLY A 161 -0.28 17.99 16.41
C GLY A 161 -1.77 17.66 16.27
N THR A 162 -2.17 16.72 15.41
CA THR A 162 -3.57 16.36 15.20
C THR A 162 -3.97 15.10 15.99
N LYS A 163 -5.28 14.97 16.29
CA LYS A 163 -5.85 13.74 16.89
C LYS A 163 -5.65 12.53 15.97
N VAL A 164 -5.70 12.75 14.66
CA VAL A 164 -5.46 11.69 13.65
C VAL A 164 -4.01 11.23 13.72
N GLY A 165 -3.06 12.14 13.81
CA GLY A 165 -1.64 11.80 13.98
C GLY A 165 -1.37 11.02 15.27
N MET A 166 -2.04 11.38 16.37
CA MET A 166 -1.94 10.62 17.61
C MET A 166 -2.47 9.19 17.45
N ALA A 167 -3.62 9.01 16.76
CA ALA A 167 -4.17 7.68 16.48
C ALA A 167 -3.22 6.85 15.59
N VAL A 168 -2.62 7.45 14.58
CA VAL A 168 -1.61 6.79 13.71
C VAL A 168 -0.39 6.37 14.52
N ALA A 169 0.11 7.23 15.42
CA ALA A 169 1.25 6.93 16.27
C ALA A 169 0.99 5.81 17.29
N LEU A 170 -0.25 5.63 17.73
CA LEU A 170 -0.64 4.54 18.64
C LEU A 170 -0.71 3.17 17.94
N VAL A 171 -0.91 3.15 16.63
CA VAL A 171 -0.99 1.92 15.82
C VAL A 171 0.39 1.46 15.35
N GLY A 172 1.30 2.37 15.07
CA GLY A 172 2.67 2.12 14.57
C GLY A 172 3.69 2.18 15.65
#